data_18d075f2195d17f9215f61d213aee1cb
#
_entry.id   18d075f2195d17f9215f61d213aee1cb
#
_cell.length_a   1.000
_cell.length_b   1.000
_cell.length_c   1.000
_cell.angle_alpha   90.00
_cell.angle_beta   90.00
_cell.angle_gamma   90.00
#
_symmetry.space_group_name_H-M   'P 1'
#
loop_
_entity.id
_entity.type
_entity.pdbx_description
1 polymer ?
#
loop_
_entity_poly.entity_id
_entity_poly.type
_entity_poly.pdbx_seq_one_letter_code
_entity_poly.pdbx_strand_id
1 'polypeptide(L)'
;MPEEGFFRAGHTRPGPQVHGPRTGSGAGRPGAGMSRRPRWDTDAGITDRDVAALRWLGQQYAARADVLRVLLGRLSPGSPRVEGQLGETTLRDVVARWEDRGLVARDRLLGHLWVAPTVKAVRLVGLDVRAWSFVIPQLAHVHAVGVLRLALEPSIPAGGRWLSERELRREAGKSHVPDGAVQLPDDPEAVAGSGLYGEDVDPLPRRVAVEVELTRKGAARLREAWTRPRHGRWTRTVYYAPPEVAGYLTGQLQRIRPRHPIQVHPLPDVPGTTYLRSGGAS
;
A
#
# COMPACT_ATOMS: atom_id res chain seq x y z
N MET A 1 22.97 -15.43 50.28
CA MET A 1 22.05 -14.62 51.07
C MET A 1 20.87 -14.33 50.19
N PRO A 2 19.70 -14.93 50.49
CA PRO A 2 18.47 -14.69 49.76
C PRO A 2 17.60 -13.68 50.53
N GLU A 3 16.80 -12.90 49.86
CA GLU A 3 15.62 -12.21 50.40
C GLU A 3 14.50 -12.36 49.35
N GLU A 4 13.51 -13.17 49.65
CA GLU A 4 12.20 -12.94 50.24
C GLU A 4 11.49 -11.78 49.52
N GLY A 5 10.38 -11.95 48.80
CA GLY A 5 9.13 -12.59 49.14
C GLY A 5 8.09 -11.51 49.33
N PHE A 6 7.14 -11.31 48.39
CA PHE A 6 5.87 -10.67 48.68
C PHE A 6 4.75 -11.25 47.79
N PHE A 7 4.07 -12.23 48.41
CA PHE A 7 2.73 -12.64 48.00
C PHE A 7 1.74 -11.56 48.43
N ARG A 8 0.84 -11.15 47.54
CA ARG A 8 -0.45 -10.56 47.93
C ARG A 8 -1.60 -11.27 47.24
N ALA A 9 -2.46 -11.71 48.08
CA ALA A 9 -3.68 -12.46 47.87
C ALA A 9 -4.78 -11.67 47.14
N GLY A 10 -5.49 -12.34 46.31
CA GLY A 10 -6.89 -12.64 46.20
C GLY A 10 -7.91 -11.50 46.34
N HIS A 11 -8.55 -11.16 45.23
CA HIS A 11 -9.92 -10.65 45.26
C HIS A 11 -10.76 -11.44 44.24
N THR A 12 -11.57 -12.34 44.78
CA THR A 12 -12.70 -13.00 44.12
C THR A 12 -13.80 -11.99 43.84
N ARG A 13 -14.17 -11.83 42.57
CA ARG A 13 -15.40 -11.14 42.16
C ARG A 13 -16.51 -12.16 41.90
N PRO A 14 -17.75 -11.89 42.33
CA PRO A 14 -18.88 -12.78 42.10
C PRO A 14 -19.33 -12.78 40.64
N GLY A 15 -19.75 -13.93 40.14
CA GLY A 15 -20.20 -14.16 38.78
C GLY A 15 -21.55 -13.52 38.46
N PRO A 16 -21.85 -13.28 37.19
CA PRO A 16 -23.14 -12.76 36.74
C PRO A 16 -24.21 -13.88 36.70
N GLN A 17 -25.39 -13.52 37.14
CA GLN A 17 -26.59 -14.33 37.13
C GLN A 17 -27.06 -14.66 35.71
N VAL A 18 -27.38 -15.93 35.51
CA VAL A 18 -28.00 -16.44 34.28
C VAL A 18 -29.50 -16.11 34.30
N HIS A 19 -29.96 -15.28 33.35
CA HIS A 19 -31.37 -15.16 33.03
C HIS A 19 -31.72 -16.03 31.84
N GLY A 20 -32.73 -16.87 32.01
CA GLY A 20 -33.22 -17.83 31.04
C GLY A 20 -33.87 -17.26 29.79
N PRO A 21 -34.18 -18.10 28.78
CA PRO A 21 -34.51 -17.69 27.41
C PRO A 21 -35.95 -17.23 27.31
N ARG A 22 -36.14 -16.02 26.69
CA ARG A 22 -37.43 -15.60 26.16
C ARG A 22 -37.55 -16.10 24.70
N THR A 23 -38.39 -17.07 24.49
CA THR A 23 -38.91 -17.46 23.17
C THR A 23 -39.79 -16.32 22.62
N GLY A 24 -39.34 -15.72 21.54
CA GLY A 24 -40.08 -14.77 20.72
C GLY A 24 -39.90 -15.14 19.25
N SER A 25 -40.88 -15.86 18.69
CA SER A 25 -40.97 -16.14 17.26
C SER A 25 -41.31 -14.86 16.52
N GLY A 26 -40.43 -14.42 15.67
CA GLY A 26 -40.65 -13.33 14.73
C GLY A 26 -39.92 -13.64 13.44
N ALA A 27 -40.64 -14.20 12.45
CA ALA A 27 -40.14 -14.38 11.10
C ALA A 27 -39.93 -13.02 10.45
N GLY A 28 -38.70 -12.49 10.51
CA GLY A 28 -38.26 -11.30 9.82
C GLY A 28 -37.43 -11.69 8.58
N ARG A 29 -37.90 -11.36 7.40
CA ARG A 29 -37.20 -11.48 6.12
C ARG A 29 -35.79 -10.92 6.21
N PRO A 30 -34.75 -11.60 5.62
CA PRO A 30 -33.44 -11.01 5.46
C PRO A 30 -33.52 -9.87 4.45
N GLY A 31 -33.71 -8.64 4.92
CA GLY A 31 -33.47 -7.46 4.13
C GLY A 31 -32.01 -7.39 3.77
N ALA A 32 -31.70 -7.48 2.46
CA ALA A 32 -30.39 -7.23 1.90
C ALA A 32 -29.89 -5.90 2.46
N GLY A 33 -28.94 -5.95 3.39
CA GLY A 33 -28.26 -4.80 3.95
C GLY A 33 -27.48 -4.12 2.84
N MET A 34 -28.11 -3.23 2.10
CA MET A 34 -27.40 -2.24 1.29
C MET A 34 -26.49 -1.49 2.25
N SER A 35 -25.19 -1.83 2.20
CA SER A 35 -24.13 -1.06 2.80
C SER A 35 -24.37 0.41 2.42
N ARG A 36 -24.86 1.21 3.37
CA ARG A 36 -24.99 2.65 3.19
C ARG A 36 -23.60 3.16 2.91
N ARG A 37 -23.30 3.51 1.65
CA ARG A 37 -22.12 4.30 1.31
C ARG A 37 -22.10 5.49 2.27
N PRO A 38 -20.98 5.78 2.94
CA PRO A 38 -20.88 6.97 3.76
C PRO A 38 -21.30 8.16 2.89
N ARG A 39 -22.33 8.87 3.28
CA ARG A 39 -22.73 10.13 2.63
C ARG A 39 -21.63 11.11 3.00
N TRP A 40 -20.68 11.28 2.09
CA TRP A 40 -19.69 12.34 2.20
C TRP A 40 -20.47 13.63 2.19
N ASP A 41 -20.23 14.47 3.19
CA ASP A 41 -20.87 15.77 3.30
C ASP A 41 -20.46 16.61 2.09
N THR A 42 -21.33 16.63 1.07
CA THR A 42 -21.10 17.34 -0.18
C THR A 42 -21.00 18.85 0.04
N ASP A 43 -21.47 19.37 1.18
CA ASP A 43 -21.29 20.76 1.58
C ASP A 43 -19.81 21.11 1.84
N ALA A 44 -18.96 20.12 2.12
CA ALA A 44 -17.52 20.35 2.28
C ALA A 44 -16.74 20.51 0.97
N GLY A 45 -17.37 20.39 -0.21
CA GLY A 45 -16.70 20.52 -1.52
C GLY A 45 -15.59 19.49 -1.74
N ILE A 46 -15.71 18.27 -1.15
CA ILE A 46 -14.83 17.12 -1.36
C ILE A 46 -15.55 16.18 -2.31
N THR A 47 -14.92 15.85 -3.43
CA THR A 47 -15.48 14.98 -4.45
C THR A 47 -15.08 13.50 -4.23
N ASP A 48 -15.78 12.56 -4.87
CA ASP A 48 -15.39 11.14 -4.85
C ASP A 48 -13.95 10.94 -5.35
N ARG A 49 -13.53 11.73 -6.34
CA ARG A 49 -12.15 11.77 -6.81
C ARG A 49 -11.18 12.15 -5.70
N ASP A 50 -11.51 13.20 -4.94
CA ASP A 50 -10.66 13.66 -3.83
C ASP A 50 -10.56 12.57 -2.76
N VAL A 51 -11.66 11.89 -2.44
CA VAL A 51 -11.68 10.75 -1.51
C VAL A 51 -10.80 9.60 -2.01
N ALA A 52 -10.91 9.24 -3.29
CA ALA A 52 -10.10 8.19 -3.89
C ALA A 52 -8.60 8.53 -3.86
N ALA A 53 -8.24 9.78 -4.22
CA ALA A 53 -6.86 10.25 -4.20
C ALA A 53 -6.29 10.33 -2.77
N LEU A 54 -7.05 10.84 -1.81
CA LEU A 54 -6.64 10.90 -0.40
C LEU A 54 -6.49 9.52 0.22
N ARG A 55 -7.34 8.55 -0.18
CA ARG A 55 -7.19 7.14 0.22
C ARG A 55 -5.90 6.56 -0.34
N TRP A 56 -5.63 6.78 -1.63
CA TRP A 56 -4.39 6.35 -2.27
C TRP A 56 -3.16 6.93 -1.57
N LEU A 57 -3.17 8.25 -1.28
CA LEU A 57 -2.12 8.92 -0.50
C LEU A 57 -1.96 8.30 0.89
N GLY A 58 -3.07 8.06 1.59
CA GLY A 58 -3.07 7.45 2.91
C GLY A 58 -2.43 6.06 2.93
N GLN A 59 -2.63 5.28 1.90
CA GLN A 59 -2.00 3.98 1.72
C GLN A 59 -0.51 4.09 1.36
N GLN A 60 -0.11 5.14 0.60
CA GLN A 60 1.24 5.29 0.03
C GLN A 60 2.20 6.12 0.90
N TYR A 61 1.81 6.64 2.06
CA TYR A 61 2.51 7.59 2.91
C TYR A 61 2.47 9.03 2.41
N ALA A 62 2.99 9.30 1.24
CA ALA A 62 3.02 10.60 0.57
C ALA A 62 3.19 10.40 -0.94
N ALA A 63 3.01 11.47 -1.69
CA ALA A 63 3.34 11.47 -3.11
C ALA A 63 4.02 12.78 -3.50
N ARG A 64 4.93 12.70 -4.46
CA ARG A 64 5.47 13.84 -5.16
C ARG A 64 4.43 14.37 -6.16
N ALA A 65 4.53 15.64 -6.53
CA ALA A 65 3.56 16.33 -7.39
C ALA A 65 3.32 15.62 -8.73
N ASP A 66 4.36 15.09 -9.36
CA ASP A 66 4.24 14.36 -10.63
C ASP A 66 3.40 13.07 -10.49
N VAL A 67 3.60 12.29 -9.43
CA VAL A 67 2.76 11.12 -9.11
C VAL A 67 1.31 11.52 -8.92
N LEU A 68 1.06 12.62 -8.19
CA LEU A 68 -0.30 13.14 -7.98
C LEU A 68 -0.95 13.62 -9.27
N ARG A 69 -0.20 14.24 -10.18
CA ARG A 69 -0.72 14.65 -11.49
C ARG A 69 -1.23 13.47 -12.29
N VAL A 70 -0.47 12.39 -12.34
CA VAL A 70 -0.85 11.15 -13.03
C VAL A 70 -2.07 10.52 -12.33
N LEU A 71 -2.04 10.36 -11.01
CA LEU A 71 -3.14 9.79 -10.23
C LEU A 71 -4.44 10.55 -10.44
N LEU A 72 -4.43 11.87 -10.23
CA LEU A 72 -5.61 12.72 -10.39
C LEU A 72 -6.08 12.78 -11.85
N GLY A 73 -5.16 12.74 -12.81
CA GLY A 73 -5.49 12.61 -14.21
C GLY A 73 -6.29 11.34 -14.51
N ARG A 74 -5.91 10.20 -13.94
CA ARG A 74 -6.64 8.93 -14.07
C ARG A 74 -8.01 8.97 -13.42
N LEU A 75 -8.11 9.61 -12.26
CA LEU A 75 -9.36 9.75 -11.50
C LEU A 75 -10.31 10.83 -12.04
N SER A 76 -9.92 11.58 -13.08
CA SER A 76 -10.68 12.68 -13.63
C SER A 76 -10.92 12.49 -15.14
N PRO A 77 -11.72 11.53 -15.58
CA PRO A 77 -11.84 11.18 -16.99
C PRO A 77 -12.32 12.35 -17.91
N GLY A 78 -12.98 13.35 -17.39
CA GLY A 78 -13.48 14.52 -18.13
C GLY A 78 -12.62 15.79 -18.03
N SER A 79 -11.52 15.77 -17.27
CA SER A 79 -10.68 16.96 -17.08
C SER A 79 -9.67 17.14 -18.23
N PRO A 80 -9.31 18.40 -18.58
CA PRO A 80 -8.22 18.65 -19.51
C PRO A 80 -6.93 17.96 -19.06
N ARG A 81 -6.32 17.23 -19.97
CA ARG A 81 -5.10 16.45 -19.69
C ARG A 81 -4.03 16.78 -20.69
N VAL A 82 -2.80 16.81 -20.22
CA VAL A 82 -1.61 16.76 -21.06
C VAL A 82 -0.98 15.40 -20.81
N GLU A 83 -0.93 14.56 -21.83
CA GLU A 83 -0.36 13.20 -21.73
C GLU A 83 -0.96 12.31 -20.60
N GLY A 84 -2.27 12.43 -20.37
CA GLY A 84 -2.97 11.66 -19.33
C GLY A 84 -2.81 12.20 -17.91
N GLN A 85 -2.14 13.35 -17.75
CA GLN A 85 -1.89 13.98 -16.46
C GLN A 85 -2.76 15.20 -16.23
N LEU A 86 -3.04 15.52 -14.98
CA LEU A 86 -3.66 16.76 -14.59
C LEU A 86 -2.69 17.94 -14.83
N GLY A 87 -3.19 19.08 -15.30
CA GLY A 87 -2.38 20.29 -15.44
C GLY A 87 -1.78 20.75 -14.11
N GLU A 88 -0.61 21.39 -14.16
CA GLU A 88 0.10 21.80 -12.94
C GLU A 88 -0.68 22.84 -12.11
N THR A 89 -1.33 23.82 -12.78
CA THR A 89 -2.17 24.81 -12.10
C THR A 89 -3.33 24.14 -11.39
N THR A 90 -4.03 23.23 -12.08
CA THR A 90 -5.15 22.48 -11.49
C THR A 90 -4.70 21.62 -10.32
N LEU A 91 -3.51 21.00 -10.39
CA LEU A 91 -2.95 20.28 -9.24
C LEU A 91 -2.74 21.22 -8.05
N ARG A 92 -2.14 22.41 -8.29
CA ARG A 92 -1.92 23.39 -7.21
C ARG A 92 -3.22 23.78 -6.54
N ASP A 93 -4.27 24.05 -7.32
CA ASP A 93 -5.59 24.41 -6.78
C ASP A 93 -6.22 23.28 -5.96
N VAL A 94 -6.09 22.03 -6.43
CA VAL A 94 -6.58 20.85 -5.69
C VAL A 94 -5.83 20.70 -4.36
N VAL A 95 -4.50 20.78 -4.38
CA VAL A 95 -3.67 20.63 -3.19
C VAL A 95 -3.91 21.78 -2.20
N ALA A 96 -4.01 23.02 -2.68
CA ALA A 96 -4.34 24.17 -1.82
C ALA A 96 -5.68 23.99 -1.14
N ARG A 97 -6.72 23.59 -1.89
CA ARG A 97 -8.04 23.28 -1.33
C ARG A 97 -8.00 22.17 -0.28
N TRP A 98 -7.21 21.13 -0.47
CA TRP A 98 -7.04 20.08 0.52
C TRP A 98 -6.29 20.56 1.76
N GLU A 99 -5.27 21.41 1.59
CA GLU A 99 -4.50 22.01 2.69
C GLU A 99 -5.36 22.95 3.52
N ASP A 100 -6.13 23.84 2.90
CA ASP A 100 -7.07 24.75 3.57
C ASP A 100 -8.09 24.00 4.43
N ARG A 101 -8.45 22.79 4.03
CA ARG A 101 -9.32 21.90 4.80
C ARG A 101 -8.57 21.05 5.83
N GLY A 102 -7.28 21.20 5.95
CA GLY A 102 -6.41 20.42 6.83
C GLY A 102 -6.36 18.92 6.48
N LEU A 103 -6.58 18.57 5.20
CA LEU A 103 -6.54 17.19 4.74
C LEU A 103 -5.13 16.73 4.34
N VAL A 104 -4.30 17.65 3.87
CA VAL A 104 -2.92 17.34 3.53
C VAL A 104 -1.95 18.35 4.16
N ALA A 105 -0.73 17.89 4.36
CA ALA A 105 0.45 18.71 4.57
C ALA A 105 1.29 18.68 3.29
N ARG A 106 1.87 19.79 2.90
CA ARG A 106 2.79 19.87 1.76
C ARG A 106 4.13 20.45 2.18
N ASP A 107 5.18 20.03 1.50
CA ASP A 107 6.52 20.57 1.71
C ASP A 107 7.34 20.52 0.42
N ARG A 108 8.37 21.36 0.31
CA ARG A 108 9.36 21.32 -0.75
C ARG A 108 10.63 20.63 -0.27
N LEU A 109 10.77 19.37 -0.65
CA LEU A 109 11.88 18.52 -0.24
C LEU A 109 12.64 18.01 -1.46
N LEU A 110 13.96 18.08 -1.44
CA LEU A 110 14.83 17.67 -2.55
C LEU A 110 14.46 18.36 -3.87
N GLY A 111 14.06 19.64 -3.83
CA GLY A 111 13.65 20.41 -5.01
C GLY A 111 12.25 20.12 -5.56
N HIS A 112 11.50 19.21 -4.94
CA HIS A 112 10.19 18.77 -5.39
C HIS A 112 9.08 19.09 -4.37
N LEU A 113 7.86 19.33 -4.87
CA LEU A 113 6.67 19.41 -4.04
C LEU A 113 6.22 18.00 -3.64
N TRP A 114 6.07 17.79 -2.33
CA TRP A 114 5.55 16.59 -1.72
C TRP A 114 4.24 16.88 -0.99
N VAL A 115 3.35 15.92 -0.99
CA VAL A 115 2.04 15.99 -0.35
C VAL A 115 1.82 14.73 0.46
N ALA A 116 1.52 14.88 1.74
CA ALA A 116 1.19 13.79 2.66
C ALA A 116 -0.20 13.99 3.28
N PRO A 117 -0.98 12.94 3.50
CA PRO A 117 -2.28 13.04 4.14
C PRO A 117 -2.12 13.29 5.64
N THR A 118 -2.97 14.15 6.20
CA THR A 118 -3.06 14.38 7.65
C THR A 118 -3.86 13.26 8.34
N VAL A 119 -3.85 13.26 9.68
CA VAL A 119 -4.75 12.40 10.47
C VAL A 119 -6.21 12.58 10.09
N LYS A 120 -6.63 13.83 9.80
CA LYS A 120 -7.99 14.15 9.37
C LYS A 120 -8.35 13.45 8.07
N ALA A 121 -7.45 13.51 7.07
CA ALA A 121 -7.67 12.83 5.80
C ALA A 121 -7.71 11.31 5.94
N VAL A 122 -6.77 10.73 6.70
CA VAL A 122 -6.72 9.29 6.93
C VAL A 122 -8.03 8.77 7.55
N ARG A 123 -8.57 9.50 8.54
CA ARG A 123 -9.88 9.19 9.15
C ARG A 123 -11.04 9.38 8.17
N LEU A 124 -11.02 10.48 7.41
CA LEU A 124 -12.05 10.78 6.41
C LEU A 124 -12.21 9.64 5.41
N VAL A 125 -11.10 9.08 4.93
CA VAL A 125 -11.14 8.00 3.95
C VAL A 125 -11.26 6.60 4.57
N GLY A 126 -11.47 6.51 5.88
CA GLY A 126 -11.69 5.25 6.59
C GLY A 126 -10.46 4.34 6.64
N LEU A 127 -9.26 4.92 6.65
CA LEU A 127 -8.03 4.17 6.85
C LEU A 127 -7.64 4.15 8.33
N ASP A 128 -7.33 2.97 8.84
CA ASP A 128 -6.81 2.79 10.19
C ASP A 128 -5.27 2.71 10.13
N VAL A 129 -4.63 3.82 9.80
CA VAL A 129 -3.18 3.97 9.72
C VAL A 129 -2.78 5.30 10.38
N ARG A 130 -1.57 5.36 10.92
CA ARG A 130 -1.06 6.63 11.48
C ARG A 130 -0.73 7.60 10.36
N ALA A 131 -0.97 8.90 10.54
CA ALA A 131 -0.42 9.89 9.64
C ALA A 131 1.11 9.78 9.60
N TRP A 132 1.69 10.07 8.45
CA TRP A 132 3.13 9.98 8.25
C TRP A 132 3.72 11.39 8.14
N SER A 133 4.86 11.59 8.78
CA SER A 133 5.67 12.79 8.63
C SER A 133 6.77 12.54 7.62
N PHE A 134 7.17 13.56 6.87
CA PHE A 134 8.22 13.44 5.87
C PHE A 134 9.55 12.99 6.49
N VAL A 135 10.10 11.89 5.97
CA VAL A 135 11.40 11.33 6.36
C VAL A 135 12.30 11.36 5.13
N ILE A 136 13.19 12.34 5.04
CA ILE A 136 14.00 12.63 3.84
C ILE A 136 14.68 11.36 3.27
N PRO A 137 15.36 10.52 4.05
CA PRO A 137 15.99 9.30 3.54
C PRO A 137 15.02 8.30 2.90
N GLN A 138 13.73 8.37 3.23
CA GLN A 138 12.71 7.46 2.70
C GLN A 138 12.02 8.00 1.45
N LEU A 139 12.16 9.29 1.12
CA LEU A 139 11.41 9.93 0.05
C LEU A 139 11.65 9.26 -1.32
N ALA A 140 12.89 8.93 -1.65
CA ALA A 140 13.21 8.26 -2.91
C ALA A 140 12.49 6.90 -3.02
N HIS A 141 12.49 6.13 -1.94
CA HIS A 141 11.82 4.85 -1.87
C HIS A 141 10.29 4.98 -1.94
N VAL A 142 9.70 5.86 -1.12
CA VAL A 142 8.25 6.15 -1.15
C VAL A 142 7.81 6.57 -2.55
N HIS A 143 8.60 7.41 -3.22
CA HIS A 143 8.32 7.83 -4.59
C HIS A 143 8.38 6.67 -5.57
N ALA A 144 9.42 5.86 -5.54
CA ALA A 144 9.57 4.72 -6.44
C ALA A 144 8.43 3.70 -6.27
N VAL A 145 8.02 3.41 -5.04
CA VAL A 145 6.84 2.56 -4.76
C VAL A 145 5.56 3.20 -5.30
N GLY A 146 5.40 4.53 -5.18
CA GLY A 146 4.26 5.26 -5.73
C GLY A 146 4.18 5.20 -7.26
N VAL A 147 5.31 5.40 -7.96
CA VAL A 147 5.39 5.27 -9.42
C VAL A 147 5.09 3.84 -9.85
N LEU A 148 5.71 2.86 -9.18
CA LEU A 148 5.47 1.44 -9.46
C LEU A 148 4.00 1.06 -9.27
N ARG A 149 3.38 1.50 -8.19
CA ARG A 149 1.97 1.28 -7.94
C ARG A 149 1.09 1.84 -9.07
N LEU A 150 1.36 3.07 -9.53
CA LEU A 150 0.67 3.65 -10.69
C LEU A 150 0.84 2.80 -11.96
N ALA A 151 2.01 2.19 -12.15
CA ALA A 151 2.25 1.32 -13.29
C ALA A 151 1.46 0.01 -13.21
N LEU A 152 1.40 -0.61 -12.03
CA LEU A 152 0.83 -1.94 -11.83
C LEU A 152 -0.69 -1.94 -11.66
N GLU A 153 -1.27 -0.94 -10.97
CA GLU A 153 -2.72 -0.93 -10.68
C GLU A 153 -3.63 -1.13 -11.91
N PRO A 154 -3.33 -0.56 -13.10
CA PRO A 154 -4.16 -0.80 -14.28
C PRO A 154 -4.12 -2.24 -14.82
N SER A 155 -3.09 -3.00 -14.48
CA SER A 155 -2.90 -4.39 -14.92
C SER A 155 -3.41 -5.41 -13.89
N ILE A 156 -3.90 -4.96 -12.73
CA ILE A 156 -4.48 -5.85 -11.73
C ILE A 156 -5.82 -6.35 -12.26
N PRO A 157 -6.05 -7.68 -12.32
CA PRO A 157 -7.31 -8.23 -12.78
C PRO A 157 -8.52 -7.74 -11.97
N ALA A 158 -9.68 -7.72 -12.59
CA ALA A 158 -10.93 -7.36 -11.91
C ALA A 158 -11.14 -8.23 -10.66
N GLY A 159 -11.50 -7.61 -9.55
CA GLY A 159 -11.59 -8.27 -8.24
C GLY A 159 -10.27 -8.38 -7.46
N GLY A 160 -9.14 -8.16 -8.13
CA GLY A 160 -7.85 -8.00 -7.44
C GLY A 160 -7.62 -6.59 -6.95
N ARG A 161 -6.58 -6.39 -6.13
CA ARG A 161 -6.23 -5.06 -5.61
C ARG A 161 -4.77 -4.94 -5.19
N TRP A 162 -4.27 -3.72 -5.17
CA TRP A 162 -3.03 -3.40 -4.50
C TRP A 162 -3.21 -3.38 -2.98
N LEU A 163 -2.29 -4.00 -2.26
CA LEU A 163 -2.13 -3.92 -0.82
C LEU A 163 -0.89 -3.10 -0.52
N SER A 164 -1.05 -2.02 0.20
CA SER A 164 0.09 -1.18 0.63
C SER A 164 0.88 -1.84 1.76
N GLU A 165 2.15 -1.47 1.91
CA GLU A 165 2.97 -1.85 3.06
C GLU A 165 2.24 -1.57 4.39
N ARG A 166 1.50 -0.45 4.46
CA ARG A 166 0.77 -0.02 5.66
C ARG A 166 -0.37 -0.97 6.03
N GLU A 167 -1.10 -1.48 5.05
CA GLU A 167 -2.13 -2.51 5.25
C GLU A 167 -1.50 -3.83 5.67
N LEU A 168 -0.42 -4.22 4.98
CA LEU A 168 0.30 -5.46 5.26
C LEU A 168 0.96 -5.49 6.65
N ARG A 169 1.46 -4.36 7.16
CA ARG A 169 2.03 -4.26 8.51
C ARG A 169 1.02 -4.57 9.61
N ARG A 170 -0.25 -4.24 9.40
CA ARG A 170 -1.31 -4.57 10.36
C ARG A 170 -1.56 -6.07 10.46
N GLU A 171 -1.41 -6.77 9.34
CA GLU A 171 -1.60 -8.23 9.28
C GLU A 171 -0.35 -9.00 9.75
N ALA A 172 0.83 -8.43 9.55
CA ALA A 172 2.09 -9.15 9.69
C ALA A 172 2.70 -9.10 11.10
N GLY A 173 2.25 -8.18 11.97
CA GLY A 173 2.85 -7.97 13.29
C GLY A 173 4.33 -7.59 13.18
N LYS A 174 5.22 -8.41 13.76
CA LYS A 174 6.70 -8.19 13.73
C LYS A 174 7.40 -8.81 12.51
N SER A 175 6.69 -9.50 11.63
CA SER A 175 7.28 -10.15 10.45
C SER A 175 7.72 -9.11 9.42
N HIS A 176 8.67 -9.51 8.54
CA HIS A 176 9.03 -8.68 7.38
C HIS A 176 7.80 -8.45 6.49
N VAL A 177 7.64 -7.21 6.07
CA VAL A 177 6.54 -6.77 5.22
C VAL A 177 7.13 -6.25 3.92
N PRO A 178 6.65 -6.69 2.75
CA PRO A 178 7.06 -6.13 1.47
C PRO A 178 6.55 -4.70 1.29
N ASP A 179 7.15 -3.96 0.36
CA ASP A 179 6.78 -2.57 0.03
C ASP A 179 5.35 -2.43 -0.49
N GLY A 180 4.81 -3.53 -1.01
CA GLY A 180 3.43 -3.69 -1.41
C GLY A 180 3.14 -5.13 -1.80
N ALA A 181 1.89 -5.40 -2.15
CA ALA A 181 1.50 -6.67 -2.74
C ALA A 181 0.34 -6.49 -3.71
N VAL A 182 0.24 -7.40 -4.65
CA VAL A 182 -0.96 -7.56 -5.46
C VAL A 182 -1.73 -8.74 -4.90
N GLN A 183 -2.93 -8.48 -4.41
CA GLN A 183 -3.90 -9.52 -4.10
C GLN A 183 -4.68 -9.83 -5.36
N LEU A 184 -4.66 -11.10 -5.75
CA LEU A 184 -5.42 -11.60 -6.89
C LEU A 184 -6.87 -11.85 -6.53
N PRO A 185 -7.77 -11.83 -7.49
CA PRO A 185 -9.14 -12.31 -7.29
C PRO A 185 -9.13 -13.79 -6.92
N ASP A 186 -10.19 -14.22 -6.24
CA ASP A 186 -10.37 -15.64 -5.87
C ASP A 186 -10.78 -16.49 -7.10
N ASP A 187 -11.26 -15.86 -8.17
CA ASP A 187 -11.61 -16.51 -9.42
C ASP A 187 -10.36 -16.82 -10.27
N PRO A 188 -10.04 -18.09 -10.53
CA PRO A 188 -8.89 -18.47 -11.34
C PRO A 188 -9.01 -18.01 -12.81
N GLU A 189 -10.22 -17.92 -13.37
CA GLU A 189 -10.41 -17.50 -14.76
C GLU A 189 -10.10 -16.01 -14.95
N ALA A 190 -10.36 -15.17 -13.93
CA ALA A 190 -10.01 -13.77 -13.95
C ALA A 190 -8.48 -13.54 -13.95
N VAL A 191 -7.70 -14.55 -13.59
CA VAL A 191 -6.23 -14.49 -13.50
C VAL A 191 -5.57 -15.00 -14.78
N ALA A 192 -6.24 -15.93 -15.48
CA ALA A 192 -5.75 -16.49 -16.73
C ALA A 192 -5.63 -15.39 -17.80
N GLY A 193 -4.43 -15.12 -18.28
CA GLY A 193 -4.18 -14.12 -19.32
C GLY A 193 -3.61 -12.79 -18.84
N SER A 194 -3.47 -12.54 -17.53
CA SER A 194 -2.90 -11.28 -17.03
C SER A 194 -1.37 -11.14 -17.23
N GLY A 195 -0.70 -12.20 -17.69
CA GLY A 195 0.76 -12.21 -17.90
C GLY A 195 1.63 -12.05 -16.64
N LEU A 196 1.00 -11.69 -15.52
CA LEU A 196 1.65 -11.53 -14.23
C LEU A 196 1.91 -12.86 -13.51
N TYR A 197 1.40 -13.98 -14.05
CA TYR A 197 1.30 -15.25 -13.34
C TYR A 197 1.77 -16.42 -14.22
N GLY A 198 2.72 -17.20 -13.72
CA GLY A 198 3.09 -18.47 -14.34
C GLY A 198 2.00 -19.54 -14.14
N GLU A 199 2.00 -20.59 -14.95
CA GLU A 199 0.97 -21.62 -15.04
C GLU A 199 0.79 -22.49 -13.79
N ASP A 200 1.75 -22.48 -12.84
CA ASP A 200 1.76 -23.33 -11.64
C ASP A 200 1.45 -22.50 -10.38
N VAL A 201 0.20 -22.07 -10.16
CA VAL A 201 -0.17 -21.35 -8.95
C VAL A 201 -1.09 -22.18 -8.06
N ASP A 202 -0.57 -22.59 -6.91
CA ASP A 202 -1.28 -23.21 -5.80
C ASP A 202 -2.44 -22.30 -5.32
N PRO A 203 -3.63 -22.83 -5.00
CA PRO A 203 -4.87 -22.05 -4.87
C PRO A 203 -4.93 -21.02 -3.72
N LEU A 204 -3.97 -20.93 -2.77
CA LEU A 204 -4.04 -19.94 -1.66
C LEU A 204 -2.69 -19.75 -0.95
N PRO A 205 -2.36 -18.53 -0.48
CA PRO A 205 -3.00 -17.23 -0.68
C PRO A 205 -2.52 -16.59 -1.98
N ARG A 206 -3.47 -16.11 -2.79
CA ARG A 206 -3.19 -15.50 -4.09
C ARG A 206 -2.62 -14.09 -3.95
N ARG A 207 -1.44 -13.96 -3.33
CA ARG A 207 -0.77 -12.68 -3.12
C ARG A 207 0.64 -12.72 -3.70
N VAL A 208 0.97 -11.74 -4.52
CA VAL A 208 2.31 -11.51 -5.06
C VAL A 208 2.95 -10.39 -4.26
N ALA A 209 4.04 -10.70 -3.55
CA ALA A 209 4.82 -9.68 -2.84
C ALA A 209 5.60 -8.81 -3.83
N VAL A 210 5.61 -7.51 -3.61
CA VAL A 210 6.32 -6.52 -4.42
C VAL A 210 7.35 -5.81 -3.56
N GLU A 211 8.59 -5.82 -4.01
CA GLU A 211 9.74 -5.19 -3.36
C GLU A 211 10.39 -4.18 -4.33
N VAL A 212 10.71 -3.01 -3.86
CA VAL A 212 11.44 -1.99 -4.60
C VAL A 212 12.87 -1.89 -4.06
N GLU A 213 13.85 -2.12 -4.89
CA GLU A 213 15.25 -2.08 -4.50
C GLU A 213 15.99 -1.00 -5.29
N LEU A 214 16.29 0.11 -4.65
CA LEU A 214 16.94 1.26 -5.30
C LEU A 214 18.46 1.18 -5.29
N THR A 215 19.04 0.31 -4.46
CA THR A 215 20.50 0.19 -4.27
C THR A 215 20.91 -1.27 -4.22
N ARG A 216 22.19 -1.54 -4.50
CA ARG A 216 22.74 -2.89 -4.41
C ARG A 216 22.89 -3.32 -2.95
N LYS A 217 22.15 -4.34 -2.54
CA LYS A 217 22.37 -5.01 -1.25
C LYS A 217 23.50 -6.03 -1.35
N GLY A 218 24.30 -6.20 -0.31
CA GLY A 218 25.33 -7.22 -0.26
C GLY A 218 24.76 -8.64 -0.41
N ALA A 219 25.51 -9.55 -1.06
CA ALA A 219 25.08 -10.92 -1.37
C ALA A 219 24.64 -11.71 -0.11
N ALA A 220 25.28 -11.49 1.04
CA ALA A 220 24.89 -12.13 2.30
C ALA A 220 23.47 -11.71 2.74
N ARG A 221 23.14 -10.43 2.64
CA ARG A 221 21.82 -9.90 2.99
C ARG A 221 20.73 -10.39 2.03
N LEU A 222 21.05 -10.48 0.73
CA LEU A 222 20.13 -11.06 -0.26
C LEU A 222 19.91 -12.55 0.01
N ARG A 223 20.97 -13.31 0.30
CA ARG A 223 20.85 -14.73 0.66
C ARG A 223 19.94 -14.89 1.88
N GLU A 224 20.18 -14.14 2.94
CA GLU A 224 19.33 -14.17 4.13
C GLU A 224 17.86 -13.89 3.79
N ALA A 225 17.57 -12.82 3.03
CA ALA A 225 16.21 -12.45 2.63
C ALA A 225 15.53 -13.52 1.74
N TRP A 226 16.26 -14.14 0.81
CA TRP A 226 15.72 -15.05 -0.19
C TRP A 226 15.62 -16.50 0.28
N THR A 227 16.39 -16.88 1.32
CA THR A 227 16.34 -18.24 1.88
C THR A 227 15.51 -18.34 3.17
N ARG A 228 15.06 -17.22 3.75
CA ARG A 228 14.13 -17.25 4.87
C ARG A 228 12.82 -17.92 4.47
N PRO A 229 12.25 -18.82 5.31
CA PRO A 229 10.92 -19.33 5.09
C PRO A 229 9.92 -18.16 5.09
N ARG A 230 9.24 -17.95 3.99
CA ARG A 230 8.10 -17.02 3.94
C ARG A 230 6.85 -17.86 4.18
N HIS A 231 6.34 -17.83 5.41
CA HIS A 231 5.17 -18.62 5.81
C HIS A 231 3.98 -18.32 4.87
N GLY A 232 3.75 -19.18 3.91
CA GLY A 232 2.52 -19.39 3.13
C GLY A 232 1.71 -18.19 2.62
N ARG A 233 2.15 -16.94 2.89
CA ARG A 233 1.37 -15.72 2.56
C ARG A 233 1.57 -15.23 1.13
N TRP A 234 2.63 -15.69 0.45
CA TRP A 234 3.04 -15.16 -0.84
C TRP A 234 3.25 -16.30 -1.84
N THR A 235 2.64 -16.20 -3.01
CA THR A 235 2.90 -17.16 -4.10
C THR A 235 4.27 -16.92 -4.72
N ARG A 236 4.69 -15.66 -4.83
CA ARG A 236 6.00 -15.24 -5.32
C ARG A 236 6.38 -13.88 -4.76
N THR A 237 7.63 -13.49 -4.97
CA THR A 237 8.13 -12.14 -4.75
C THR A 237 8.67 -11.56 -6.05
N VAL A 238 8.24 -10.35 -6.38
CA VAL A 238 8.72 -9.60 -7.55
C VAL A 238 9.50 -8.39 -7.06
N TYR A 239 10.77 -8.32 -7.46
CA TYR A 239 11.64 -7.19 -7.22
C TYR A 239 11.58 -6.24 -8.42
N TYR A 240 11.40 -4.95 -8.14
CA TYR A 240 11.54 -3.87 -9.11
C TYR A 240 12.72 -3.00 -8.72
N ALA A 241 13.60 -2.72 -9.67
CA ALA A 241 14.84 -1.99 -9.40
C ALA A 241 15.27 -1.15 -10.62
N PRO A 242 16.11 -0.11 -10.45
CA PRO A 242 16.79 0.52 -11.57
C PRO A 242 17.54 -0.53 -12.41
N PRO A 243 17.72 -0.33 -13.73
CA PRO A 243 18.28 -1.34 -14.63
C PRO A 243 19.59 -1.96 -14.15
N GLU A 244 20.51 -1.14 -13.62
CA GLU A 244 21.81 -1.57 -13.10
C GLU A 244 21.70 -2.39 -11.80
N VAL A 245 20.70 -2.13 -10.98
CA VAL A 245 20.40 -2.90 -9.77
C VAL A 245 19.67 -4.18 -10.15
N ALA A 246 18.73 -4.12 -11.09
CA ALA A 246 18.00 -5.28 -11.59
C ALA A 246 18.95 -6.30 -12.21
N GLY A 247 19.90 -5.88 -13.05
CA GLY A 247 20.95 -6.76 -13.59
C GLY A 247 21.79 -7.43 -12.50
N TYR A 248 22.18 -6.67 -11.46
CA TYR A 248 22.88 -7.23 -10.30
C TYR A 248 22.03 -8.26 -9.55
N LEU A 249 20.76 -7.96 -9.24
CA LEU A 249 19.86 -8.89 -8.56
C LEU A 249 19.65 -10.18 -9.35
N THR A 250 19.46 -10.09 -10.67
CA THR A 250 19.33 -11.23 -11.57
C THR A 250 20.58 -12.11 -11.52
N GLY A 251 21.78 -11.52 -11.55
CA GLY A 251 23.03 -12.26 -11.37
C GLY A 251 23.16 -12.93 -10.00
N GLN A 252 22.60 -12.34 -8.94
CA GLN A 252 22.58 -12.97 -7.62
C GLN A 252 21.55 -14.12 -7.55
N LEU A 253 20.43 -14.05 -8.25
CA LEU A 253 19.45 -15.15 -8.31
C LEU A 253 20.05 -16.44 -8.87
N GLN A 254 20.91 -16.33 -9.86
CA GLN A 254 21.63 -17.49 -10.42
C GLN A 254 22.56 -18.16 -9.41
N ARG A 255 23.09 -17.41 -8.44
CA ARG A 255 24.05 -17.87 -7.41
C ARG A 255 23.37 -18.31 -6.11
N ILE A 256 22.28 -17.63 -5.75
CA ILE A 256 21.53 -17.88 -4.51
C ILE A 256 20.26 -18.63 -4.93
N ARG A 257 20.14 -19.91 -4.63
CA ARG A 257 18.91 -20.67 -4.91
C ARG A 257 17.83 -20.28 -3.89
N PRO A 258 16.86 -19.41 -4.23
CA PRO A 258 15.80 -19.01 -3.31
C PRO A 258 14.90 -20.20 -2.96
N ARG A 259 14.27 -20.16 -1.78
CA ARG A 259 13.28 -21.18 -1.37
C ARG A 259 11.87 -20.93 -1.88
N HIS A 260 11.62 -19.81 -2.54
CA HIS A 260 10.34 -19.41 -3.11
C HIS A 260 10.59 -18.70 -4.45
N PRO A 261 9.61 -18.69 -5.35
CA PRO A 261 9.75 -18.02 -6.65
C PRO A 261 10.06 -16.53 -6.48
N ILE A 262 11.16 -16.09 -7.11
CA ILE A 262 11.57 -14.69 -7.17
C ILE A 262 11.71 -14.28 -8.63
N GLN A 263 11.16 -13.11 -8.96
CA GLN A 263 11.35 -12.47 -10.25
C GLN A 263 12.00 -11.10 -10.04
N VAL A 264 12.76 -10.63 -11.01
CA VAL A 264 13.38 -9.30 -11.01
C VAL A 264 13.02 -8.59 -12.30
N HIS A 265 12.52 -7.39 -12.18
CA HIS A 265 12.17 -6.52 -13.30
C HIS A 265 12.79 -5.14 -13.14
N PRO A 266 13.08 -4.44 -14.24
CA PRO A 266 13.39 -3.02 -14.16
C PRO A 266 12.16 -2.24 -13.64
N LEU A 267 12.42 -1.11 -12.97
CA LEU A 267 11.37 -0.17 -12.61
C LEU A 267 10.68 0.33 -13.90
N PRO A 268 9.34 0.28 -13.98
CA PRO A 268 8.63 0.69 -15.18
C PRO A 268 8.61 2.22 -15.32
N ASP A 269 8.72 2.70 -16.54
CA ASP A 269 8.48 4.10 -16.84
C ASP A 269 6.98 4.39 -16.80
N VAL A 270 6.61 5.44 -16.08
CA VAL A 270 5.25 5.99 -16.08
C VAL A 270 5.32 7.40 -16.69
N PRO A 271 4.68 7.64 -17.84
CA PRO A 271 4.70 8.95 -18.48
C PRO A 271 4.35 10.07 -17.49
N GLY A 272 5.17 11.10 -17.46
CA GLY A 272 5.02 12.25 -16.56
C GLY A 272 5.56 12.07 -15.15
N THR A 273 6.16 10.96 -14.84
CA THR A 273 6.93 10.77 -13.61
C THR A 273 8.41 10.56 -13.91
N THR A 274 9.26 10.88 -12.94
CA THR A 274 10.71 10.63 -13.04
C THR A 274 11.19 10.04 -11.73
N TYR A 275 11.98 8.98 -11.78
CA TYR A 275 12.58 8.44 -10.55
C TYR A 275 13.60 9.44 -9.97
N LEU A 276 13.58 9.58 -8.66
CA LEU A 276 14.65 10.24 -7.94
C LEU A 276 15.90 9.36 -8.08
N ARG A 277 16.93 9.85 -8.76
CA ARG A 277 18.23 9.18 -8.70
C ARG A 277 18.68 9.21 -7.23
N SER A 278 18.95 8.05 -6.67
CA SER A 278 19.67 7.97 -5.40
C SER A 278 20.98 8.71 -5.64
N GLY A 279 21.12 9.92 -5.06
CA GLY A 279 22.26 10.77 -5.28
C GLY A 279 23.53 10.01 -4.92
N GLY A 280 24.32 9.71 -5.93
CA GLY A 280 25.72 9.47 -5.71
C GLY A 280 26.26 10.79 -5.14
N ALA A 281 26.57 10.82 -3.85
CA ALA A 281 27.47 11.80 -3.31
C ALA A 281 28.78 11.58 -4.08
N SER A 282 29.08 12.51 -5.00
CA SER A 282 30.43 12.69 -5.58
C SER A 282 31.36 13.21 -4.52
#